data_902933703f3f7882f3ea32ba79763741
#
_entry.id   902933703f3f7882f3ea32ba79763741
#
_cell.length_a   1.000
_cell.length_b   1.000
_cell.length_c   1.000
_cell.angle_alpha   90.00
_cell.angle_beta   90.00
_cell.angle_gamma   90.00
#
_symmetry.space_group_name_H-M   'P 1'
#
loop_
_entity.id
_entity.type
_entity.pdbx_description
1 polymer ?
#
loop_
_entity_poly.entity_id
_entity_poly.type
_entity_poly.pdbx_seq_one_letter_code
_entity_poly.pdbx_strand_id
1 'polypeptide(L)'
;MFTTKDLLSMTDYFCFLSTDGLTQFEVMSKNTTHCWNVVWDDGYYKLFHAHKLEDGYHLHGQFVELFDCVLEIVEHDEWKIGLWRHNRIGKRKQPRTYFDELIATYLGRSAYA
;
A
#
# COMPACT_ATOMS: atom_id res chain seq x y z
N MET A 1 8.70 -15.05 0.34
CA MET A 1 9.06 -13.66 0.67
C MET A 1 8.46 -12.69 -0.33
N PHE A 2 7.88 -11.61 0.15
CA PHE A 2 7.34 -10.56 -0.71
C PHE A 2 8.48 -9.72 -1.29
N THR A 3 8.52 -9.58 -2.61
CA THR A 3 9.62 -8.91 -3.31
C THR A 3 9.10 -7.67 -4.06
N THR A 4 10.03 -6.88 -4.61
CA THR A 4 9.66 -5.75 -5.47
C THR A 4 8.89 -6.22 -6.69
N LYS A 5 9.18 -7.42 -7.19
CA LYS A 5 8.45 -8.00 -8.31
C LYS A 5 6.98 -8.25 -7.91
N ASP A 6 6.76 -8.72 -6.69
CA ASP A 6 5.41 -8.93 -6.18
C ASP A 6 4.65 -7.60 -6.07
N LEU A 7 5.32 -6.56 -5.59
CA LEU A 7 4.73 -5.23 -5.53
C LEU A 7 4.33 -4.75 -6.93
N LEU A 8 5.24 -4.87 -7.89
CA LEU A 8 4.98 -4.42 -9.26
C LEU A 8 3.87 -5.22 -9.94
N SER A 9 3.56 -6.42 -9.45
CA SER A 9 2.47 -7.23 -9.98
C SER A 9 1.10 -6.80 -9.46
N MET A 10 1.04 -5.94 -8.44
CA MET A 10 -0.21 -5.50 -7.83
C MET A 10 -0.92 -4.41 -8.64
N THR A 11 -1.07 -4.65 -9.93
CA THR A 11 -1.68 -3.68 -10.86
C THR A 11 -3.18 -3.54 -10.69
N ASP A 12 -3.83 -4.49 -10.05
CA ASP A 12 -5.24 -4.38 -9.70
C ASP A 12 -5.48 -3.43 -8.54
N TYR A 13 -4.48 -3.29 -7.68
CA TYR A 13 -4.58 -2.48 -6.47
C TYR A 13 -3.97 -1.09 -6.65
N PHE A 14 -2.82 -1.04 -7.31
CA PHE A 14 -2.05 0.20 -7.47
C PHE A 14 -1.98 0.67 -8.90
N CYS A 15 -2.01 1.98 -9.07
CA CYS A 15 -1.54 2.65 -10.26
C CYS A 15 -0.11 3.10 -9.99
N PHE A 16 0.85 2.60 -10.77
CA PHE A 16 2.25 2.96 -10.58
C PHE A 16 2.54 4.26 -11.31
N LEU A 17 2.90 5.30 -10.53
CA LEU A 17 3.17 6.63 -11.06
C LEU A 17 4.63 6.77 -11.48
N SER A 18 5.54 6.17 -10.72
CA SER A 18 6.96 6.22 -11.00
C SER A 18 7.64 5.05 -10.32
N THR A 19 8.66 4.50 -10.99
CA THR A 19 9.56 3.53 -10.38
C THR A 19 10.98 3.96 -10.74
N ASP A 20 11.86 4.06 -9.75
CA ASP A 20 13.24 4.44 -9.97
C ASP A 20 14.13 3.26 -9.59
N GLY A 21 14.48 2.47 -10.60
CA GLY A 21 15.17 1.23 -10.38
C GLY A 21 14.34 0.29 -9.51
N LEU A 22 14.94 -0.30 -8.51
CA LEU A 22 14.24 -1.15 -7.53
C LEU A 22 14.26 -0.53 -6.14
N THR A 23 14.57 0.76 -6.05
CA THR A 23 14.75 1.45 -4.78
C THR A 23 13.66 2.45 -4.44
N GLN A 24 12.82 2.81 -5.42
CA GLN A 24 11.76 3.77 -5.20
C GLN A 24 10.54 3.43 -6.03
N PHE A 25 9.38 3.45 -5.40
CA PHE A 25 8.09 3.20 -6.05
C PHE A 25 7.10 4.25 -5.62
N GLU A 26 6.63 5.04 -6.58
CA GLU A 26 5.55 5.98 -6.33
C GLU A 26 4.26 5.39 -6.88
N VAL A 27 3.28 5.21 -6.02
CA VAL A 27 2.05 4.50 -6.36
C VAL A 27 0.84 5.29 -5.90
N MET A 28 -0.28 5.09 -6.59
CA MET A 28 -1.58 5.58 -6.16
C MET A 28 -2.48 4.38 -5.90
N SER A 29 -3.11 4.35 -4.72
CA SER A 29 -4.08 3.31 -4.43
C SER A 29 -5.36 3.56 -5.24
N LYS A 30 -5.81 2.55 -5.98
CA LYS A 30 -7.03 2.67 -6.78
C LYS A 30 -8.29 2.77 -5.93
N ASN A 31 -8.21 2.33 -4.68
CA ASN A 31 -9.35 2.35 -3.78
C ASN A 31 -9.62 3.73 -3.20
N THR A 32 -8.58 4.47 -2.87
CA THR A 32 -8.69 5.74 -2.14
C THR A 32 -8.17 6.93 -2.92
N THR A 33 -7.41 6.69 -3.98
CA THR A 33 -6.63 7.67 -4.75
C THR A 33 -5.53 8.36 -3.94
N HIS A 34 -5.26 7.90 -2.74
CA HIS A 34 -4.12 8.39 -1.96
C HIS A 34 -2.82 7.94 -2.63
N CYS A 35 -1.80 8.77 -2.50
CA CYS A 35 -0.51 8.54 -3.11
C CYS A 35 0.51 8.15 -2.05
N TRP A 36 1.40 7.24 -2.43
CA TRP A 36 2.41 6.69 -1.55
C TRP A 36 3.74 6.62 -2.28
N ASN A 37 4.81 6.87 -1.55
CA ASN A 37 6.15 6.69 -2.09
C ASN A 37 6.90 5.73 -1.17
N VAL A 38 7.33 4.61 -1.73
CA VAL A 38 8.08 3.58 -1.01
C VAL A 38 9.53 3.73 -1.41
N VAL A 39 10.39 4.05 -0.46
CA VAL A 39 11.81 4.33 -0.72
C VAL A 39 12.68 3.40 0.13
N TRP A 40 13.54 2.63 -0.53
CA TRP A 40 14.57 1.85 0.15
C TRP A 40 15.74 2.78 0.49
N ASP A 41 16.05 2.89 1.77
CA ASP A 41 17.11 3.75 2.24
C ASP A 41 17.74 3.17 3.50
N ASP A 42 19.03 2.86 3.41
CA ASP A 42 19.86 2.45 4.56
C ASP A 42 19.25 1.29 5.37
N GLY A 43 18.81 0.25 4.65
CA GLY A 43 18.30 -0.96 5.28
C GLY A 43 16.84 -0.92 5.67
N TYR A 44 16.14 0.16 5.35
CA TYR A 44 14.72 0.32 5.67
C TYR A 44 13.92 0.75 4.46
N TYR A 45 12.65 0.35 4.46
CA TYR A 45 11.67 0.90 3.53
C TYR A 45 10.96 2.05 4.22
N LYS A 46 11.18 3.25 3.72
CA LYS A 46 10.50 4.45 4.21
C LYS A 46 9.24 4.67 3.39
N LEU A 47 8.13 4.82 4.07
CA LEU A 47 6.83 5.01 3.44
C LEU A 47 6.40 6.46 3.63
N PHE A 48 6.20 7.14 2.50
CA PHE A 48 5.69 8.51 2.48
C PHE A 48 4.26 8.50 1.95
N HIS A 49 3.45 9.41 2.45
CA HIS A 49 2.03 9.47 2.15
C HIS A 49 1.61 10.87 1.75
N ALA A 50 0.70 10.96 0.77
CA ALA A 50 0.03 12.19 0.39
C ALA A 50 -1.42 11.88 0.03
N HIS A 51 -2.35 12.73 0.45
CA HIS A 51 -3.74 12.61 0.02
C HIS A 51 -3.84 12.87 -1.48
N LYS A 52 -3.12 13.88 -1.95
CA LYS A 52 -2.99 14.25 -3.36
C LYS A 52 -1.54 14.61 -3.60
N LEU A 53 -1.07 14.44 -4.84
CA LEU A 53 0.31 14.75 -5.18
C LEU A 53 0.67 16.20 -4.89
N GLU A 54 -0.23 17.13 -5.16
CA GLU A 54 0.02 18.55 -4.94
C GLU A 54 0.14 18.94 -3.47
N ASP A 55 -0.35 18.12 -2.56
CA ASP A 55 -0.24 18.37 -1.12
C ASP A 55 1.15 18.02 -0.57
N GLY A 56 1.94 17.29 -1.36
CA GLY A 56 3.27 16.83 -0.96
C GLY A 56 3.22 15.62 -0.04
N TYR A 57 4.35 14.94 0.02
CA TYR A 57 4.50 13.75 0.85
C TYR A 57 4.98 14.08 2.24
N HIS A 58 4.52 13.31 3.21
CA HIS A 58 5.07 13.31 4.56
C HIS A 58 5.43 11.88 4.96
N LEU A 59 6.41 11.75 5.83
CA LEU A 59 6.84 10.43 6.31
C LEU A 59 5.73 9.79 7.13
N HIS A 60 5.31 8.60 6.73
CA HIS A 60 4.24 7.85 7.38
C HIS A 60 4.78 6.75 8.29
N GLY A 61 5.83 6.06 7.85
CA GLY A 61 6.40 4.97 8.61
C GLY A 61 7.70 4.47 8.03
N GLN A 62 8.30 3.51 8.73
CA GLN A 62 9.56 2.92 8.35
C GLN A 62 9.52 1.42 8.68
N PHE A 63 9.93 0.57 7.74
CA PHE A 63 9.74 -0.87 7.84
C PHE A 63 11.00 -1.60 7.37
N VAL A 64 11.29 -2.73 8.00
CA VAL A 64 12.41 -3.59 7.59
C VAL A 64 12.01 -4.42 6.37
N GLU A 65 10.76 -4.89 6.34
CA GLU A 65 10.25 -5.76 5.28
C GLU A 65 9.33 -4.98 4.33
N LEU A 66 9.50 -5.22 3.03
CA LEU A 66 8.66 -4.58 2.02
C LEU A 66 7.18 -4.94 2.22
N PHE A 67 6.91 -6.20 2.62
CA PHE A 67 5.52 -6.62 2.83
C PHE A 67 4.84 -5.79 3.91
N ASP A 68 5.53 -5.51 5.01
CA ASP A 68 4.96 -4.71 6.11
C ASP A 68 4.65 -3.29 5.64
N CYS A 69 5.49 -2.75 4.77
CA CYS A 69 5.28 -1.44 4.17
C CYS A 69 4.00 -1.43 3.32
N VAL A 70 3.85 -2.42 2.45
CA VAL A 70 2.68 -2.55 1.58
C VAL A 70 1.43 -2.83 2.41
N LEU A 71 1.56 -3.66 3.44
CA LEU A 71 0.46 -3.99 4.34
C LEU A 71 -0.06 -2.74 5.04
N GLU A 72 0.83 -1.84 5.44
CA GLU A 72 0.44 -0.57 6.04
C GLU A 72 -0.42 0.26 5.09
N ILE A 73 -0.08 0.29 3.80
CA ILE A 73 -0.88 0.98 2.79
C ILE A 73 -2.28 0.37 2.71
N VAL A 74 -2.35 -0.96 2.61
CA VAL A 74 -3.62 -1.66 2.46
C VAL A 74 -4.50 -1.48 3.71
N GLU A 75 -3.90 -1.55 4.89
CA GLU A 75 -4.62 -1.32 6.15
C GLU A 75 -5.14 0.11 6.25
N HIS A 76 -4.33 1.08 5.84
CA HIS A 76 -4.74 2.48 5.81
C HIS A 76 -5.93 2.68 4.88
N ASP A 77 -5.88 2.05 3.70
CA ASP A 77 -6.99 2.11 2.74
C ASP A 77 -8.26 1.49 3.31
N GLU A 78 -8.15 0.36 3.99
CA GLU A 78 -9.30 -0.30 4.61
C GLU A 78 -9.94 0.59 5.68
N TRP A 79 -9.12 1.22 6.50
CA TRP A 79 -9.60 2.17 7.50
C TRP A 79 -10.32 3.34 6.84
N LYS A 80 -9.72 3.91 5.80
CA LYS A 80 -10.30 5.06 5.09
C LYS A 80 -11.62 4.71 4.41
N ILE A 81 -11.67 3.54 3.78
CA ILE A 81 -12.89 3.03 3.13
C ILE A 81 -14.00 2.80 4.17
N GLY A 82 -13.63 2.25 5.32
CA GLY A 82 -14.56 2.04 6.42
C GLY A 82 -15.17 3.36 6.89
N LEU A 83 -14.34 4.39 7.02
CA LEU A 83 -14.80 5.72 7.39
C LEU A 83 -15.74 6.31 6.35
N TRP A 84 -15.38 6.21 5.07
CA TRP A 84 -16.22 6.69 3.97
C TRP A 84 -17.55 5.96 3.93
N ARG A 85 -17.55 4.65 4.13
CA ARG A 85 -18.75 3.84 4.12
C ARG A 85 -19.69 4.24 5.25
N HIS A 86 -19.12 4.46 6.43
CA HIS A 86 -19.88 4.94 7.58
C HIS A 86 -20.54 6.28 7.28
N ASN A 87 -19.85 7.17 6.62
CA ASN A 87 -20.32 8.50 6.26
C ASN A 87 -21.07 8.52 4.93
N ARG A 88 -21.27 7.37 4.29
CA ARG A 88 -21.89 7.23 2.97
C ARG A 88 -21.17 8.02 1.88
N ILE A 89 -19.87 8.18 2.04
CA ILE A 89 -19.01 8.90 1.10
C ILE A 89 -18.11 7.88 0.41
N GLY A 90 -18.12 7.87 -0.91
CA GLY A 90 -17.27 6.99 -1.67
C GLY A 90 -17.71 5.53 -1.63
N LYS A 91 -17.12 4.74 -2.50
CA LYS A 91 -17.36 3.32 -2.61
C LYS A 91 -16.04 2.58 -2.70
N ARG A 92 -16.00 1.39 -2.10
CA ARG A 92 -14.86 0.51 -2.21
C ARG A 92 -14.74 -0.01 -3.64
N LYS A 93 -13.57 0.18 -4.26
CA LYS A 93 -13.30 -0.33 -5.61
C LYS A 93 -12.73 -1.74 -5.60
N GLN A 94 -12.00 -2.09 -4.53
CA GLN A 94 -11.50 -3.45 -4.34
C GLN A 94 -12.29 -4.11 -3.22
N PRO A 95 -12.64 -5.40 -3.38
CA PRO A 95 -13.32 -6.13 -2.31
C PRO A 95 -12.42 -6.27 -1.10
N ARG A 96 -13.03 -6.38 0.09
CA ARG A 96 -12.27 -6.64 1.30
C ARG A 96 -11.45 -7.93 1.19
N THR A 97 -11.95 -8.88 0.42
CA THR A 97 -11.26 -10.13 0.18
C THR A 97 -9.86 -9.95 -0.40
N TYR A 98 -9.60 -8.84 -1.10
CA TYR A 98 -8.26 -8.57 -1.62
C TYR A 98 -7.25 -8.43 -0.48
N PHE A 99 -7.61 -7.69 0.57
CA PHE A 99 -6.77 -7.58 1.76
C PHE A 99 -6.58 -8.95 2.41
N ASP A 100 -7.66 -9.71 2.56
CA ASP A 100 -7.60 -11.05 3.15
C ASP A 100 -6.72 -11.99 2.32
N GLU A 101 -6.82 -11.92 1.00
CA GLU A 101 -5.98 -12.71 0.10
C GLU A 101 -4.51 -12.32 0.20
N LEU A 102 -4.22 -11.03 0.32
CA LEU A 102 -2.86 -10.54 0.49
C LEU A 102 -2.25 -11.11 1.78
N ILE A 103 -3.00 -11.05 2.88
CA ILE A 103 -2.58 -11.61 4.15
C ILE A 103 -2.34 -13.12 4.02
N ALA A 104 -3.27 -13.84 3.43
CA ALA A 104 -3.18 -15.28 3.29
C ALA A 104 -1.97 -15.69 2.43
N THR A 105 -1.68 -14.91 1.38
CA THR A 105 -0.60 -15.25 0.45
C THR A 105 0.79 -15.01 1.05
N TYR A 106 0.98 -13.90 1.73
CA TYR A 106 2.31 -13.43 2.10
C TYR A 106 2.61 -13.47 3.60
N LEU A 107 1.59 -13.34 4.42
CA LEU A 107 1.75 -13.33 5.87
C LEU A 107 0.98 -14.48 6.53
N GLY A 108 -0.16 -14.81 5.99
CA GLY A 108 -1.11 -15.72 6.59
C GLY A 108 -0.59 -17.11 6.86
N ARG A 109 0.34 -17.57 6.07
CA ARG A 109 0.91 -18.91 6.28
C ARG A 109 1.55 -19.03 7.66
N SER A 110 2.19 -17.96 8.09
CA SER A 110 2.80 -17.90 9.41
C SER A 110 1.80 -17.53 10.49
N ALA A 111 0.81 -16.68 10.14
CA ALA A 111 -0.14 -16.15 11.08
C ALA A 111 -1.30 -17.11 11.36
N TYR A 112 -1.69 -17.92 10.37
CA TYR A 112 -2.86 -18.79 10.46
C TYR A 112 -2.56 -20.28 10.38
N ALA A 113 -1.32 -20.61 10.08
CA ALA A 113 -0.92 -22.03 9.98
C ALA A 113 -0.82 -22.71 11.32
#